data_a1a377cb9852acfc060976595f1d6d7f
#
_entry.id   a1a377cb9852acfc060976595f1d6d7f
#
_cell.length_a   1.000
_cell.length_b   1.000
_cell.length_c   1.000
_cell.angle_alpha   90.00
_cell.angle_beta   90.00
_cell.angle_gamma   90.00
#
_symmetry.space_group_name_H-M   'P 1'
#
loop_
_entity.id
_entity.type
_entity.pdbx_description
1 polymer ?
#
loop_
_entity_poly.entity_id
_entity_poly.type
_entity_poly.pdbx_seq_one_letter_code
_entity_poly.pdbx_strand_id
1 'polypeptide(L)'
;MRRVNAERDIVPEEESDDEVVSVNGNGATNLIRKYINNDRYDETIVESLMLDELNSIMKPDSFFSSIRVQQVNSNNNQYKWEVFLEENGHRFALSKSGSGLKTILLILINLYLIPQTKDYKSKEIVYAFEEIENNLHPALQRRVFEYLYNYSVSHNTTIFLTSHSHIAINTFFGKDKAQMYHIIKDMGISSIKRMNTGLEISNLLDDLDVKASDIFQSNGIIWVEGPSDRIYILHWLSVLTDFQYIEGQHFQFMYYGGKLLSHYTAVEIDEKTNNLINILTSVSCESPKP
;
A
#
# COMPACT_ATOMS: atom_id res chain seq x y z
N MET A 1 1.09 21.71 -2.51
CA MET A 1 1.48 20.30 -2.32
C MET A 1 1.21 19.90 -0.88
N ARG A 2 0.62 18.73 -0.66
CA ARG A 2 0.37 18.16 0.65
C ARG A 2 1.27 16.96 0.87
N ARG A 3 2.09 16.97 1.93
CA ARG A 3 3.09 15.94 2.23
C ARG A 3 2.74 15.19 3.51
N VAL A 4 3.00 13.89 3.53
CA VAL A 4 2.97 13.02 4.72
C VAL A 4 4.31 12.29 4.78
N ASN A 5 4.99 12.44 5.90
CA ASN A 5 6.34 11.89 6.10
C ASN A 5 6.31 10.37 6.41
N ALA A 6 7.48 9.75 6.30
CA ALA A 6 7.68 8.35 6.69
C ALA A 6 7.42 8.14 8.20
N GLU A 7 7.91 9.04 9.04
CA GLU A 7 7.61 9.06 10.48
C GLU A 7 6.34 9.83 10.74
N ARG A 8 5.28 9.13 11.12
CA ARG A 8 3.94 9.67 11.32
C ARG A 8 3.17 8.89 12.38
N ASP A 9 2.30 9.59 13.08
CA ASP A 9 1.38 8.99 14.06
C ASP A 9 0.10 9.82 14.19
N ILE A 10 -0.97 9.20 14.69
CA ILE A 10 -2.16 9.86 15.20
C ILE A 10 -2.22 9.59 16.69
N VAL A 11 -2.16 10.65 17.46
CA VAL A 11 -2.07 10.61 18.92
C VAL A 11 -3.24 11.37 19.56
N PRO A 12 -3.54 11.10 20.84
CA PRO A 12 -4.46 11.96 21.60
C PRO A 12 -3.95 13.39 21.69
N GLU A 13 -4.82 14.35 21.40
CA GLU A 13 -4.47 15.77 21.31
C GLU A 13 -5.28 16.63 22.30
N GLU A 14 -4.68 17.69 22.79
CA GLU A 14 -5.40 18.75 23.47
C GLU A 14 -6.32 19.46 22.48
N GLU A 15 -7.38 20.07 22.97
CA GLU A 15 -8.33 20.75 22.11
C GLU A 15 -7.66 21.92 21.38
N SER A 16 -7.82 21.97 20.07
CA SER A 16 -7.35 23.06 19.23
C SER A 16 -8.41 23.42 18.19
N ASP A 17 -8.49 24.72 17.91
CA ASP A 17 -9.34 25.25 16.84
C ASP A 17 -8.64 25.33 15.48
N ASP A 18 -7.40 24.91 15.39
CA ASP A 18 -6.67 24.85 14.13
C ASP A 18 -7.20 23.72 13.23
N GLU A 19 -7.25 23.98 11.93
CA GLU A 19 -7.58 22.98 10.91
C GLU A 19 -6.32 22.37 10.28
N VAL A 20 -5.15 22.64 10.87
CA VAL A 20 -3.88 22.23 10.32
C VAL A 20 -3.50 20.84 10.81
N VAL A 21 -3.27 19.94 9.88
CA VAL A 21 -2.64 18.66 10.16
C VAL A 21 -1.21 18.72 9.64
N SER A 22 -0.24 18.46 10.51
CA SER A 22 1.17 18.49 10.14
C SER A 22 1.56 17.27 9.28
N VAL A 23 2.76 17.33 8.71
CA VAL A 23 3.29 16.24 7.84
C VAL A 23 3.49 14.90 8.57
N ASN A 24 3.60 14.93 9.89
CA ASN A 24 3.76 13.76 10.76
C ASN A 24 2.44 13.33 11.45
N GLY A 25 1.32 14.00 11.18
CA GLY A 25 0.00 13.61 11.65
C GLY A 25 -0.55 14.42 12.84
N ASN A 26 0.23 15.29 13.48
CA ASN A 26 -0.29 16.13 14.55
C ASN A 26 -1.40 17.05 14.01
N GLY A 27 -2.48 17.20 14.76
CA GLY A 27 -3.70 17.91 14.38
C GLY A 27 -4.78 16.99 13.76
N ALA A 28 -4.44 15.73 13.47
CA ALA A 28 -5.35 14.77 12.84
C ALA A 28 -6.55 14.45 13.75
N THR A 29 -6.32 14.21 15.04
CA THR A 29 -7.39 13.95 16.02
C THR A 29 -8.32 15.14 16.14
N ASN A 30 -7.78 16.35 16.23
CA ASN A 30 -8.58 17.58 16.28
C ASN A 30 -9.39 17.83 15.00
N LEU A 31 -8.83 17.51 13.83
CA LEU A 31 -9.56 17.66 12.59
C LEU A 31 -10.75 16.70 12.53
N ILE A 32 -10.56 15.40 12.86
CA ILE A 32 -11.67 14.43 12.95
C ILE A 32 -12.71 14.90 13.96
N ARG A 33 -12.28 15.37 15.14
CA ARG A 33 -13.18 15.92 16.18
C ARG A 33 -14.08 17.01 15.64
N LYS A 34 -13.54 17.95 14.86
CA LYS A 34 -14.31 19.05 14.27
C LYS A 34 -15.39 18.55 13.32
N TYR A 35 -15.07 17.56 12.49
CA TYR A 35 -16.05 17.02 11.56
C TYR A 35 -17.19 16.27 12.29
N ILE A 36 -16.90 15.60 13.41
CA ILE A 36 -17.92 14.84 14.14
C ILE A 36 -18.73 15.71 15.12
N ASN A 37 -18.10 16.71 15.76
CA ASN A 37 -18.69 17.41 16.89
C ASN A 37 -19.07 18.87 16.60
N ASN A 38 -18.91 19.37 15.38
CA ASN A 38 -19.20 20.77 15.05
C ASN A 38 -20.10 20.84 13.80
N ASP A 39 -21.25 21.47 13.95
CA ASP A 39 -22.31 21.64 12.95
C ASP A 39 -21.90 22.42 11.68
N ARG A 40 -20.72 23.04 11.70
CA ARG A 40 -20.15 23.71 10.51
C ARG A 40 -19.55 22.74 9.50
N TYR A 41 -19.29 21.51 9.91
CA TYR A 41 -18.67 20.46 9.10
C TYR A 41 -19.67 19.34 8.84
N ASP A 42 -19.53 18.70 7.71
CA ASP A 42 -20.34 17.53 7.36
C ASP A 42 -19.77 16.25 8.02
N GLU A 43 -20.45 15.80 9.07
CA GLU A 43 -20.07 14.59 9.80
C GLU A 43 -20.09 13.32 8.93
N THR A 44 -20.91 13.32 7.87
CA THR A 44 -21.03 12.14 6.97
C THR A 44 -19.73 11.84 6.25
N ILE A 45 -18.83 12.83 6.10
CA ILE A 45 -17.51 12.61 5.50
C ILE A 45 -16.66 11.66 6.37
N VAL A 46 -16.77 11.77 7.69
CA VAL A 46 -16.04 10.87 8.61
C VAL A 46 -16.86 9.62 8.90
N GLU A 47 -18.13 9.77 9.28
CA GLU A 47 -18.95 8.68 9.78
C GLU A 47 -19.46 7.71 8.71
N SER A 48 -19.44 8.14 7.45
CA SER A 48 -19.84 7.30 6.31
C SER A 48 -18.71 7.17 5.31
N LEU A 49 -18.34 8.23 4.60
CA LEU A 49 -17.39 8.15 3.49
C LEU A 49 -16.02 7.60 3.92
N MET A 50 -15.38 8.22 4.91
CA MET A 50 -14.07 7.73 5.38
C MET A 50 -14.14 6.34 6.02
N LEU A 51 -15.24 6.03 6.71
CA LEU A 51 -15.45 4.72 7.30
C LEU A 51 -15.59 3.63 6.22
N ASP A 52 -16.35 3.90 5.16
CA ASP A 52 -16.51 2.99 4.02
C ASP A 52 -15.19 2.78 3.29
N GLU A 53 -14.44 3.85 3.06
CA GLU A 53 -13.13 3.78 2.43
C GLU A 53 -12.11 3.03 3.30
N LEU A 54 -12.10 3.29 4.61
CA LEU A 54 -11.29 2.52 5.56
C LEU A 54 -11.61 1.02 5.48
N ASN A 55 -12.89 0.68 5.49
CA ASN A 55 -13.34 -0.71 5.39
C ASN A 55 -12.99 -1.32 4.04
N SER A 56 -13.03 -0.57 2.94
CA SER A 56 -12.62 -1.06 1.62
C SER A 56 -11.16 -1.49 1.57
N ILE A 57 -10.28 -0.74 2.24
CA ILE A 57 -8.85 -1.04 2.34
C ILE A 57 -8.58 -2.20 3.32
N MET A 58 -9.28 -2.19 4.46
CA MET A 58 -9.01 -3.14 5.55
C MET A 58 -9.59 -4.54 5.31
N LYS A 59 -10.63 -4.69 4.50
CA LYS A 59 -11.17 -6.02 4.15
C LYS A 59 -10.10 -6.89 3.46
N PRO A 60 -10.06 -8.21 3.74
CA PRO A 60 -10.93 -8.96 4.66
C PRO A 60 -10.47 -8.97 6.12
N ASP A 61 -9.38 -8.29 6.48
CA ASP A 61 -8.71 -8.44 7.78
C ASP A 61 -9.52 -7.85 8.94
N SER A 62 -10.20 -6.71 8.72
CA SER A 62 -10.99 -6.00 9.72
C SER A 62 -12.18 -5.29 9.09
N PHE A 63 -13.22 -5.05 9.93
CA PHE A 63 -14.38 -4.27 9.55
C PHE A 63 -14.83 -3.40 10.73
N PHE A 64 -14.81 -2.09 10.53
CA PHE A 64 -15.19 -1.12 11.56
C PHE A 64 -16.61 -0.62 11.35
N SER A 65 -17.37 -0.54 12.45
CA SER A 65 -18.75 -0.07 12.44
C SER A 65 -18.85 1.44 12.70
N SER A 66 -17.85 2.05 13.33
CA SER A 66 -17.87 3.50 13.58
C SER A 66 -16.48 4.08 13.81
N ILE A 67 -16.36 5.39 13.50
CA ILE A 67 -15.25 6.27 13.91
C ILE A 67 -15.83 7.29 14.87
N ARG A 68 -15.27 7.41 16.08
CA ARG A 68 -15.74 8.32 17.13
C ARG A 68 -14.56 9.08 17.73
N VAL A 69 -14.84 10.25 18.31
CA VAL A 69 -13.85 11.03 19.07
C VAL A 69 -14.40 11.34 20.44
N GLN A 70 -13.63 11.04 21.48
CA GLN A 70 -14.01 11.28 22.86
C GLN A 70 -12.88 11.87 23.68
N GLN A 71 -13.23 12.61 24.71
CA GLN A 71 -12.25 13.06 25.70
C GLN A 71 -11.81 11.89 26.59
N VAL A 72 -10.52 11.79 26.78
CA VAL A 72 -9.88 10.85 27.70
C VAL A 72 -9.08 11.61 28.74
N ASN A 73 -9.07 11.11 29.97
CA ASN A 73 -8.28 11.70 31.04
C ASN A 73 -6.82 11.26 30.88
N SER A 74 -5.91 12.20 30.72
CA SER A 74 -4.47 11.93 30.74
C SER A 74 -3.95 11.95 32.21
N ASN A 75 -2.86 11.22 32.46
CA ASN A 75 -2.28 11.02 33.83
C ASN A 75 -1.99 12.32 34.63
N ASN A 76 -2.10 13.50 34.01
CA ASN A 76 -1.85 14.80 34.64
C ASN A 76 -3.12 15.65 34.83
N ASN A 77 -4.31 15.08 34.92
CA ASN A 77 -5.59 15.80 34.95
C ASN A 77 -5.84 16.70 33.74
N GLN A 78 -5.14 16.47 32.64
CA GLN A 78 -5.40 17.11 31.36
C GLN A 78 -6.32 16.23 30.51
N TYR A 79 -7.33 16.83 29.95
CA TYR A 79 -8.22 16.13 29.02
C TYR A 79 -7.66 16.22 27.61
N LYS A 80 -7.56 15.08 26.93
CA LYS A 80 -7.17 14.97 25.53
C LYS A 80 -8.29 14.34 24.72
N TRP A 81 -8.39 14.73 23.47
CA TRP A 81 -9.27 14.07 22.52
C TRP A 81 -8.57 12.88 21.92
N GLU A 82 -9.26 11.75 21.82
CA GLU A 82 -8.79 10.48 21.30
C GLU A 82 -9.76 9.94 20.25
N VAL A 83 -9.24 9.42 19.16
CA VAL A 83 -10.04 8.71 18.14
C VAL A 83 -10.27 7.28 18.58
N PHE A 84 -11.52 6.84 18.48
CA PHE A 84 -11.94 5.47 18.75
C PHE A 84 -12.52 4.85 17.50
N LEU A 85 -12.20 3.59 17.29
CA LEU A 85 -12.83 2.73 16.31
C LEU A 85 -13.63 1.64 17.02
N GLU A 86 -14.68 1.16 16.37
CA GLU A 86 -15.49 0.06 16.86
C GLU A 86 -15.46 -1.10 15.87
N GLU A 87 -15.09 -2.28 16.37
CA GLU A 87 -15.02 -3.52 15.60
C GLU A 87 -15.72 -4.63 16.40
N ASN A 88 -16.67 -5.34 15.77
CA ASN A 88 -17.44 -6.42 16.41
C ASN A 88 -18.08 -6.02 17.76
N GLY A 89 -18.55 -4.78 17.88
CA GLY A 89 -19.14 -4.23 19.11
C GLY A 89 -18.12 -3.85 20.19
N HIS A 90 -16.84 -3.98 19.93
CA HIS A 90 -15.76 -3.58 20.84
C HIS A 90 -15.13 -2.28 20.38
N ARG A 91 -15.07 -1.31 21.28
CA ARG A 91 -14.44 -0.02 21.05
C ARG A 91 -13.00 -0.03 21.56
N PHE A 92 -12.07 0.46 20.74
CA PHE A 92 -10.68 0.63 21.14
C PHE A 92 -10.14 1.98 20.69
N ALA A 93 -9.16 2.50 21.42
CA ALA A 93 -8.49 3.76 21.13
C ALA A 93 -7.49 3.57 19.98
N LEU A 94 -7.50 4.49 19.02
CA LEU A 94 -6.59 4.46 17.88
C LEU A 94 -5.11 4.54 18.32
N SER A 95 -4.81 5.29 19.39
CA SER A 95 -3.45 5.37 19.94
C SER A 95 -2.88 4.01 20.36
N LYS A 96 -3.75 3.05 20.72
CA LYS A 96 -3.39 1.67 21.10
C LYS A 96 -3.41 0.68 19.94
N SER A 97 -3.76 1.12 18.73
CA SER A 97 -3.75 0.29 17.54
C SER A 97 -2.37 0.22 16.89
N GLY A 98 -2.22 -0.71 15.96
CA GLY A 98 -1.00 -0.80 15.13
C GLY A 98 -0.80 0.45 14.25
N SER A 99 0.45 0.77 13.96
CA SER A 99 0.83 1.93 13.13
C SER A 99 0.24 1.87 11.71
N GLY A 100 -0.01 0.68 11.18
CA GLY A 100 -0.64 0.51 9.86
C GLY A 100 -2.03 1.13 9.78
N LEU A 101 -2.88 0.89 10.76
CA LEU A 101 -4.23 1.48 10.81
C LEU A 101 -4.18 3.00 10.91
N LYS A 102 -3.26 3.54 11.72
CA LYS A 102 -3.03 4.99 11.84
C LYS A 102 -2.55 5.59 10.52
N THR A 103 -1.67 4.90 9.80
CA THR A 103 -1.21 5.32 8.47
C THR A 103 -2.37 5.42 7.49
N ILE A 104 -3.24 4.41 7.42
CA ILE A 104 -4.39 4.42 6.51
C ILE A 104 -5.34 5.55 6.86
N LEU A 105 -5.67 5.73 8.14
CA LEU A 105 -6.51 6.86 8.56
C LEU A 105 -5.89 8.21 8.21
N LEU A 106 -4.57 8.37 8.38
CA LEU A 106 -3.88 9.60 8.01
C LEU A 106 -3.92 9.86 6.50
N ILE A 107 -3.80 8.82 5.67
CA ILE A 107 -4.00 8.91 4.22
C ILE A 107 -5.42 9.42 3.94
N LEU A 108 -6.45 8.78 4.52
CA LEU A 108 -7.85 9.16 4.30
C LEU A 108 -8.16 10.59 4.78
N ILE A 109 -7.61 11.02 5.92
CA ILE A 109 -7.70 12.41 6.38
C ILE A 109 -7.14 13.38 5.34
N ASN A 110 -5.98 13.05 4.76
CA ASN A 110 -5.37 13.89 3.73
C ASN A 110 -6.17 13.91 2.43
N LEU A 111 -6.82 12.83 2.06
CA LEU A 111 -7.60 12.74 0.82
C LEU A 111 -9.00 13.35 0.96
N TYR A 112 -9.63 13.25 2.13
CA TYR A 112 -11.04 13.63 2.30
C TYR A 112 -11.29 14.84 3.20
N LEU A 113 -10.55 15.02 4.30
CA LEU A 113 -10.79 16.13 5.23
C LEU A 113 -9.99 17.37 4.85
N ILE A 114 -8.70 17.22 4.55
CA ILE A 114 -7.83 18.36 4.21
C ILE A 114 -8.35 19.16 3.01
N PRO A 115 -8.86 18.56 1.92
CA PRO A 115 -9.39 19.32 0.79
C PRO A 115 -10.57 20.24 1.15
N GLN A 116 -11.28 19.94 2.23
CA GLN A 116 -12.43 20.71 2.69
C GLN A 116 -12.04 21.85 3.64
N THR A 117 -10.81 21.87 4.16
CA THR A 117 -10.34 22.91 5.06
C THR A 117 -10.19 24.26 4.32
N LYS A 118 -10.21 25.36 5.07
CA LYS A 118 -10.15 26.72 4.51
C LYS A 118 -8.93 26.96 3.64
N ASP A 119 -7.79 26.35 4.00
CA ASP A 119 -6.53 26.55 3.28
C ASP A 119 -6.48 25.85 1.92
N TYR A 120 -7.26 24.79 1.74
CA TYR A 120 -7.22 23.92 0.56
C TYR A 120 -8.48 23.96 -0.27
N LYS A 121 -9.60 24.44 0.29
CA LYS A 121 -10.88 24.51 -0.42
C LYS A 121 -10.73 25.25 -1.76
N SER A 122 -11.14 24.62 -2.83
CA SER A 122 -11.03 25.14 -4.20
C SER A 122 -9.60 25.23 -4.77
N LYS A 123 -8.62 24.58 -4.16
CA LYS A 123 -7.25 24.47 -4.70
C LYS A 123 -7.02 23.07 -5.26
N GLU A 124 -6.26 23.01 -6.35
CA GLU A 124 -5.71 21.75 -6.80
C GLU A 124 -4.63 21.26 -5.83
N ILE A 125 -4.76 20.02 -5.36
CA ILE A 125 -3.87 19.44 -4.39
C ILE A 125 -3.02 18.37 -5.07
N VAL A 126 -1.71 18.50 -4.94
CA VAL A 126 -0.75 17.44 -5.26
C VAL A 126 -0.33 16.80 -3.95
N TYR A 127 -0.44 15.49 -3.85
CA TYR A 127 -0.06 14.74 -2.67
C TYR A 127 1.34 14.17 -2.79
N ALA A 128 2.05 14.08 -1.68
CA ALA A 128 3.34 13.41 -1.57
C ALA A 128 3.35 12.55 -0.31
N PHE A 129 3.38 11.24 -0.48
CA PHE A 129 3.40 10.28 0.61
C PHE A 129 4.76 9.58 0.65
N GLU A 130 5.40 9.57 1.82
CA GLU A 130 6.70 8.95 2.02
C GLU A 130 6.54 7.62 2.74
N GLU A 131 7.08 6.56 2.13
CA GLU A 131 7.23 5.22 2.71
C GLU A 131 5.96 4.75 3.45
N ILE A 132 4.80 4.92 2.82
CA ILE A 132 3.51 4.58 3.45
C ILE A 132 3.35 3.09 3.74
N GLU A 133 4.16 2.27 3.12
CA GLU A 133 4.24 0.83 3.36
C GLU A 133 4.86 0.45 4.70
N ASN A 134 5.55 1.38 5.38
CA ASN A 134 6.18 1.10 6.66
C ASN A 134 5.15 0.59 7.68
N ASN A 135 5.47 -0.55 8.29
CA ASN A 135 4.61 -1.26 9.24
C ASN A 135 3.28 -1.78 8.68
N LEU A 136 3.12 -1.86 7.36
CA LEU A 136 2.00 -2.53 6.71
C LEU A 136 2.38 -3.96 6.33
N HIS A 137 1.48 -4.90 6.60
CA HIS A 137 1.60 -6.25 6.09
C HIS A 137 1.56 -6.24 4.54
N PRO A 138 2.28 -7.12 3.83
CA PRO A 138 2.34 -7.13 2.36
C PRO A 138 0.99 -7.07 1.63
N ALA A 139 0.00 -7.82 2.11
CA ALA A 139 -1.34 -7.77 1.53
C ALA A 139 -2.01 -6.39 1.70
N LEU A 140 -1.80 -5.75 2.85
CA LEU A 140 -2.34 -4.41 3.12
C LEU A 140 -1.59 -3.34 2.33
N GLN A 141 -0.26 -3.45 2.14
CA GLN A 141 0.50 -2.58 1.24
C GLN A 141 -0.10 -2.56 -0.16
N ARG A 142 -0.39 -3.75 -0.71
CA ARG A 142 -0.98 -3.89 -2.04
C ARG A 142 -2.33 -3.19 -2.13
N ARG A 143 -3.21 -3.40 -1.14
CA ARG A 143 -4.53 -2.75 -1.11
C ARG A 143 -4.43 -1.22 -1.01
N VAL A 144 -3.51 -0.70 -0.19
CA VAL A 144 -3.28 0.75 -0.06
C VAL A 144 -2.74 1.34 -1.37
N PHE A 145 -1.78 0.69 -2.03
CA PHE A 145 -1.25 1.16 -3.31
C PHE A 145 -2.30 1.13 -4.42
N GLU A 146 -3.09 0.06 -4.52
CA GLU A 146 -4.21 -0.02 -5.46
C GLU A 146 -5.25 1.06 -5.19
N TYR A 147 -5.59 1.28 -3.93
CA TYR A 147 -6.50 2.32 -3.51
C TYR A 147 -6.02 3.71 -3.96
N LEU A 148 -4.77 4.06 -3.70
CA LEU A 148 -4.19 5.33 -4.09
C LEU A 148 -4.13 5.52 -5.60
N TYR A 149 -3.82 4.46 -6.35
CA TYR A 149 -3.88 4.50 -7.81
C TYR A 149 -5.31 4.81 -8.29
N ASN A 150 -6.30 4.07 -7.81
CA ASN A 150 -7.69 4.25 -8.20
C ASN A 150 -8.22 5.63 -7.79
N TYR A 151 -7.86 6.12 -6.60
CA TYR A 151 -8.18 7.47 -6.16
C TYR A 151 -7.58 8.53 -7.08
N SER A 152 -6.30 8.41 -7.41
CA SER A 152 -5.61 9.34 -8.32
C SER A 152 -6.28 9.41 -9.70
N VAL A 153 -6.66 8.25 -10.25
CA VAL A 153 -7.33 8.18 -11.56
C VAL A 153 -8.73 8.76 -11.51
N SER A 154 -9.54 8.38 -10.50
CA SER A 154 -10.94 8.81 -10.40
C SER A 154 -11.11 10.29 -10.08
N HIS A 155 -10.19 10.86 -9.28
CA HIS A 155 -10.23 12.29 -8.91
C HIS A 155 -9.32 13.17 -9.78
N ASN A 156 -8.67 12.58 -10.79
CA ASN A 156 -7.72 13.29 -11.68
C ASN A 156 -6.68 14.12 -10.89
N THR A 157 -6.13 13.51 -9.83
CA THR A 157 -5.15 14.17 -8.96
C THR A 157 -3.79 13.50 -9.04
N THR A 158 -2.73 14.23 -8.78
CA THR A 158 -1.35 13.72 -8.80
C THR A 158 -0.91 13.30 -7.41
N ILE A 159 -0.44 12.07 -7.30
CA ILE A 159 0.12 11.51 -6.06
C ILE A 159 1.57 11.09 -6.33
N PHE A 160 2.51 11.64 -5.57
CA PHE A 160 3.90 11.18 -5.51
C PHE A 160 4.06 10.21 -4.35
N LEU A 161 4.71 9.09 -4.59
CA LEU A 161 5.03 8.09 -3.58
C LEU A 161 6.54 7.85 -3.58
N THR A 162 7.14 7.82 -2.39
CA THR A 162 8.47 7.21 -2.22
C THR A 162 8.30 5.86 -1.54
N SER A 163 9.00 4.86 -2.01
CA SER A 163 8.88 3.49 -1.50
C SER A 163 10.15 2.70 -1.71
N HIS A 164 10.44 1.80 -0.77
CA HIS A 164 11.45 0.75 -0.87
C HIS A 164 10.82 -0.64 -1.05
N SER A 165 9.50 -0.71 -1.27
CA SER A 165 8.77 -1.97 -1.36
C SER A 165 8.73 -2.49 -2.79
N HIS A 166 9.15 -3.75 -2.99
CA HIS A 166 8.95 -4.46 -4.25
C HIS A 166 7.45 -4.58 -4.62
N ILE A 167 6.55 -4.53 -3.62
CA ILE A 167 5.10 -4.54 -3.84
C ILE A 167 4.66 -3.28 -4.57
N ALA A 168 5.25 -2.11 -4.26
CA ALA A 168 4.97 -0.87 -4.99
C ALA A 168 5.36 -1.02 -6.47
N ILE A 169 6.54 -1.60 -6.75
CA ILE A 169 7.00 -1.87 -8.11
C ILE A 169 5.99 -2.75 -8.84
N ASN A 170 5.62 -3.89 -8.25
CA ASN A 170 4.67 -4.83 -8.84
C ASN A 170 3.26 -4.23 -9.03
N THR A 171 2.85 -3.33 -8.15
CA THR A 171 1.53 -2.70 -8.23
C THR A 171 1.46 -1.64 -9.32
N PHE A 172 2.51 -0.83 -9.49
CA PHE A 172 2.45 0.32 -10.40
C PHE A 172 3.06 0.06 -11.77
N PHE A 173 3.92 -0.97 -11.91
CA PHE A 173 4.51 -1.29 -13.21
C PHE A 173 3.46 -1.71 -14.23
N GLY A 174 3.52 -1.11 -15.41
CA GLY A 174 2.60 -1.39 -16.52
C GLY A 174 1.22 -0.72 -16.39
N LYS A 175 0.95 0.05 -15.34
CA LYS A 175 -0.28 0.85 -15.25
C LYS A 175 -0.16 2.13 -16.07
N ASP A 176 -1.13 2.41 -16.91
CA ASP A 176 -1.09 3.50 -17.92
C ASP A 176 -0.82 4.89 -17.34
N LYS A 177 -1.34 5.17 -16.13
CA LYS A 177 -1.22 6.49 -15.49
C LYS A 177 -0.18 6.53 -14.37
N ALA A 178 0.60 5.47 -14.19
CA ALA A 178 1.70 5.43 -13.25
C ALA A 178 3.04 5.64 -13.96
N GLN A 179 3.94 6.36 -13.32
CA GLN A 179 5.31 6.55 -13.77
C GLN A 179 6.25 6.20 -12.62
N MET A 180 7.28 5.43 -12.92
CA MET A 180 8.26 4.99 -11.93
C MET A 180 9.61 5.61 -12.22
N TYR A 181 10.27 6.06 -11.17
CA TYR A 181 11.59 6.67 -11.23
C TYR A 181 12.50 6.00 -10.21
N HIS A 182 13.67 5.56 -10.67
CA HIS A 182 14.74 5.07 -9.81
C HIS A 182 15.67 6.23 -9.46
N ILE A 183 15.92 6.44 -8.17
CA ILE A 183 16.83 7.47 -7.67
C ILE A 183 18.09 6.77 -7.18
N ILE A 184 19.20 7.03 -7.82
CA ILE A 184 20.50 6.46 -7.51
C ILE A 184 21.39 7.56 -6.97
N LYS A 185 22.11 7.28 -5.88
CA LYS A 185 23.13 8.18 -5.34
C LYS A 185 24.51 7.56 -5.56
N ASP A 186 25.32 8.20 -6.39
CA ASP A 186 26.71 7.82 -6.63
C ASP A 186 27.64 8.99 -6.30
N MET A 187 28.70 8.73 -5.54
CA MET A 187 29.71 9.71 -5.11
C MET A 187 29.13 11.06 -4.62
N GLY A 188 27.98 11.03 -3.93
CA GLY A 188 27.32 12.23 -3.40
C GLY A 188 26.40 12.96 -4.41
N ILE A 189 26.32 12.50 -5.65
CA ILE A 189 25.44 13.04 -6.69
C ILE A 189 24.24 12.11 -6.84
N SER A 190 23.03 12.69 -6.76
CA SER A 190 21.80 11.94 -7.00
C SER A 190 21.39 12.05 -8.47
N SER A 191 21.11 10.94 -9.12
CA SER A 191 20.56 10.86 -10.45
C SER A 191 19.18 10.21 -10.44
N ILE A 192 18.34 10.62 -11.39
CA ILE A 192 16.97 10.11 -11.52
C ILE A 192 16.84 9.45 -12.89
N LYS A 193 16.42 8.19 -12.91
CA LYS A 193 16.17 7.43 -14.13
C LYS A 193 14.71 6.99 -14.19
N ARG A 194 14.02 7.32 -15.28
CA ARG A 194 12.67 6.80 -15.52
C ARG A 194 12.76 5.33 -15.93
N MET A 195 11.90 4.51 -15.30
CA MET A 195 11.82 3.07 -15.56
C MET A 195 10.74 2.80 -16.60
N ASN A 196 11.12 2.24 -17.76
CA ASN A 196 10.19 1.98 -18.86
C ASN A 196 10.17 0.51 -19.30
N THR A 197 11.15 -0.29 -18.90
CA THR A 197 11.32 -1.68 -19.36
C THR A 197 11.47 -2.65 -18.21
N GLY A 198 11.11 -3.92 -18.47
CA GLY A 198 11.26 -4.99 -17.47
C GLY A 198 12.72 -5.26 -17.07
N LEU A 199 13.69 -5.03 -17.98
CA LEU A 199 15.12 -5.15 -17.67
C LEU A 199 15.60 -4.11 -16.67
N GLU A 200 15.08 -2.87 -16.76
CA GLU A 200 15.42 -1.81 -15.81
C GLU A 200 14.86 -2.11 -14.42
N ILE A 201 13.73 -2.82 -14.34
CA ILE A 201 13.13 -3.27 -13.10
C ILE A 201 13.94 -4.40 -12.47
N SER A 202 14.47 -5.34 -13.25
CA SER A 202 15.33 -6.39 -12.72
C SER A 202 16.55 -5.79 -12.00
N ASN A 203 17.21 -4.80 -12.62
CA ASN A 203 18.32 -4.10 -11.99
C ASN A 203 17.89 -3.35 -10.70
N LEU A 204 16.68 -2.78 -10.69
CA LEU A 204 16.14 -2.12 -9.49
C LEU A 204 15.86 -3.12 -8.36
N LEU A 205 15.36 -4.32 -8.68
CA LEU A 205 15.14 -5.38 -7.68
C LEU A 205 16.48 -5.86 -7.08
N ASP A 206 17.53 -5.93 -7.90
CA ASP A 206 18.89 -6.24 -7.43
C ASP A 206 19.42 -5.14 -6.49
N ASP A 207 19.21 -3.86 -6.82
CA ASP A 207 19.60 -2.73 -5.97
C ASP A 207 18.81 -2.67 -4.64
N LEU A 208 17.59 -3.21 -4.61
CA LEU A 208 16.78 -3.35 -3.40
C LEU A 208 17.11 -4.61 -2.59
N ASP A 209 18.13 -5.39 -2.99
CA ASP A 209 18.49 -6.69 -2.37
C ASP A 209 17.29 -7.65 -2.25
N VAL A 210 16.36 -7.58 -3.21
CA VAL A 210 15.17 -8.44 -3.25
C VAL A 210 15.61 -9.84 -3.64
N LYS A 211 15.51 -10.77 -2.71
CA LYS A 211 15.86 -12.18 -2.95
C LYS A 211 14.72 -12.90 -3.64
N ALA A 212 15.06 -13.95 -4.40
CA ALA A 212 14.05 -14.83 -5.00
C ALA A 212 13.05 -15.37 -3.95
N SER A 213 13.47 -15.57 -2.69
CA SER A 213 12.62 -15.93 -1.56
C SER A 213 11.52 -14.92 -1.24
N ASP A 214 11.76 -13.64 -1.52
CA ASP A 214 10.79 -12.56 -1.25
C ASP A 214 9.69 -12.53 -2.31
N ILE A 215 10.01 -13.04 -3.52
CA ILE A 215 9.06 -13.23 -4.62
C ILE A 215 8.13 -14.42 -4.34
N PHE A 216 8.59 -15.41 -3.58
CA PHE A 216 7.82 -16.60 -3.21
C PHE A 216 6.83 -16.40 -2.04
N GLN A 217 6.48 -15.19 -1.69
CA GLN A 217 5.51 -14.92 -0.61
C GLN A 217 4.04 -15.26 -0.98
N SER A 218 3.77 -15.67 -2.21
CA SER A 218 2.47 -16.18 -2.60
C SER A 218 2.28 -17.65 -2.16
N ASN A 219 1.04 -18.02 -1.83
CA ASN A 219 0.71 -19.37 -1.36
C ASN A 219 0.86 -20.47 -2.43
N GLY A 220 1.02 -20.09 -3.70
CA GLY A 220 1.18 -21.01 -4.81
C GLY A 220 1.92 -20.40 -5.99
N ILE A 221 2.53 -21.27 -6.81
CA ILE A 221 3.20 -20.85 -8.05
C ILE A 221 2.54 -21.58 -9.21
N ILE A 222 2.12 -20.83 -10.22
CA ILE A 222 1.61 -21.36 -11.48
C ILE A 222 2.69 -21.18 -12.55
N TRP A 223 3.24 -22.27 -13.02
CA TRP A 223 4.23 -22.27 -14.09
C TRP A 223 3.54 -22.16 -15.44
N VAL A 224 3.99 -21.22 -16.28
CA VAL A 224 3.42 -20.96 -17.61
C VAL A 224 4.53 -20.83 -18.64
N GLU A 225 4.24 -21.20 -19.90
CA GLU A 225 5.20 -21.11 -20.99
C GLU A 225 5.41 -19.66 -21.43
N GLY A 226 4.31 -18.88 -21.47
CA GLY A 226 4.36 -17.51 -21.97
C GLY A 226 3.26 -16.60 -21.43
N PRO A 227 3.31 -15.31 -21.80
CA PRO A 227 2.31 -14.31 -21.36
C PRO A 227 0.87 -14.68 -21.77
N SER A 228 0.69 -15.39 -22.89
CA SER A 228 -0.62 -15.83 -23.36
C SER A 228 -1.29 -16.78 -22.38
N ASP A 229 -0.54 -17.75 -21.84
CA ASP A 229 -1.06 -18.73 -20.87
C ASP A 229 -1.51 -18.03 -19.59
N ARG A 230 -0.74 -17.06 -19.13
CA ARG A 230 -1.11 -16.23 -17.97
C ARG A 230 -2.46 -15.54 -18.18
N ILE A 231 -2.69 -14.93 -19.36
CA ILE A 231 -3.94 -14.26 -19.68
C ILE A 231 -5.11 -15.24 -19.66
N TYR A 232 -4.96 -16.42 -20.28
CA TYR A 232 -6.01 -17.44 -20.29
C TYR A 232 -6.30 -17.97 -18.88
N ILE A 233 -5.28 -18.30 -18.11
CA ILE A 233 -5.44 -18.83 -16.76
C ILE A 233 -6.07 -17.79 -15.83
N LEU A 234 -5.65 -16.52 -15.90
CA LEU A 234 -6.30 -15.45 -15.14
C LEU A 234 -7.78 -15.31 -15.48
N HIS A 235 -8.12 -15.36 -16.78
CA HIS A 235 -9.50 -15.29 -17.20
C HIS A 235 -10.31 -16.50 -16.67
N TRP A 236 -9.79 -17.70 -16.79
CA TRP A 236 -10.46 -18.90 -16.28
C TRP A 236 -10.63 -18.88 -14.77
N LEU A 237 -9.59 -18.49 -14.03
CA LEU A 237 -9.68 -18.33 -12.58
C LEU A 237 -10.73 -17.30 -12.18
N SER A 238 -10.80 -16.17 -12.86
CA SER A 238 -11.81 -15.15 -12.56
C SER A 238 -13.24 -15.65 -12.78
N VAL A 239 -13.48 -16.40 -13.88
CA VAL A 239 -14.82 -16.91 -14.22
C VAL A 239 -15.21 -18.11 -13.35
N LEU A 240 -14.27 -19.02 -13.07
CA LEU A 240 -14.57 -20.27 -12.34
C LEU A 240 -14.67 -20.06 -10.83
N THR A 241 -14.00 -19.06 -10.30
CA THR A 241 -13.90 -18.86 -8.84
C THR A 241 -14.50 -17.54 -8.36
N ASP A 242 -15.23 -16.85 -9.22
CA ASP A 242 -15.86 -15.56 -8.92
C ASP A 242 -14.87 -14.56 -8.29
N PHE A 243 -13.68 -14.44 -8.91
CA PHE A 243 -12.57 -13.58 -8.48
C PHE A 243 -12.00 -13.90 -7.07
N GLN A 244 -12.24 -15.12 -6.56
CA GLN A 244 -11.76 -15.54 -5.24
C GLN A 244 -10.23 -15.62 -5.17
N TYR A 245 -9.54 -15.95 -6.29
CA TYR A 245 -8.09 -16.08 -6.34
C TYR A 245 -7.47 -14.90 -7.08
N ILE A 246 -6.56 -14.20 -6.40
CA ILE A 246 -5.89 -13.00 -6.87
C ILE A 246 -4.40 -13.29 -7.03
N GLU A 247 -3.85 -12.96 -8.22
CA GLU A 247 -2.41 -13.05 -8.49
C GLU A 247 -1.63 -12.14 -7.53
N GLY A 248 -0.50 -12.65 -7.05
CA GLY A 248 0.36 -11.96 -6.11
C GLY A 248 -0.10 -12.05 -4.64
N GLN A 249 -1.28 -12.59 -4.38
CA GLN A 249 -1.80 -12.87 -3.04
C GLN A 249 -1.94 -14.38 -2.82
N HIS A 250 -2.67 -15.05 -3.70
CA HIS A 250 -2.96 -16.47 -3.58
C HIS A 250 -1.99 -17.32 -4.40
N PHE A 251 -1.52 -16.78 -5.53
CA PHE A 251 -0.57 -17.42 -6.41
C PHE A 251 0.26 -16.40 -7.18
N GLN A 252 1.37 -16.86 -7.76
CA GLN A 252 2.25 -16.10 -8.65
C GLN A 252 2.51 -16.91 -9.92
N PHE A 253 2.59 -16.23 -11.08
CA PHE A 253 3.02 -16.88 -12.30
C PHE A 253 4.53 -16.89 -12.42
N MET A 254 5.07 -18.04 -12.82
CA MET A 254 6.46 -18.21 -13.21
C MET A 254 6.55 -18.73 -14.65
N TYR A 255 7.47 -18.17 -15.42
CA TYR A 255 7.63 -18.52 -16.82
C TYR A 255 8.77 -19.51 -16.98
N TYR A 256 8.52 -20.67 -17.65
CA TYR A 256 9.52 -21.70 -17.86
C TYR A 256 9.90 -21.91 -19.33
N GLY A 257 9.27 -21.21 -20.28
CA GLY A 257 9.41 -21.48 -21.69
C GLY A 257 10.14 -20.41 -22.50
N GLY A 258 10.74 -20.86 -23.58
CA GLY A 258 11.23 -20.07 -24.68
C GLY A 258 12.50 -19.24 -24.42
N LYS A 259 12.63 -18.14 -25.14
CA LYS A 259 13.83 -17.31 -25.21
C LYS A 259 14.26 -16.65 -23.90
N LEU A 260 13.46 -16.68 -22.85
CA LEU A 260 13.85 -16.13 -21.54
C LEU A 260 14.95 -16.96 -20.87
N LEU A 261 14.95 -18.28 -21.04
CA LEU A 261 16.08 -19.13 -20.63
C LEU A 261 17.30 -18.99 -21.56
N SER A 262 17.13 -18.53 -22.80
CA SER A 262 18.23 -18.31 -23.73
C SER A 262 18.97 -16.98 -23.51
N HIS A 263 18.41 -16.05 -22.72
CA HIS A 263 19.11 -14.84 -22.27
C HIS A 263 19.96 -15.07 -21.02
N TYR A 264 19.74 -16.16 -20.30
CA TYR A 264 20.73 -16.70 -19.38
C TYR A 264 21.69 -17.58 -20.17
N THR A 265 22.47 -16.96 -21.05
CA THR A 265 23.54 -17.63 -21.77
C THR A 265 24.56 -18.18 -20.78
N ALA A 266 25.01 -19.38 -21.07
CA ALA A 266 25.94 -20.24 -20.37
C ALA A 266 27.32 -19.65 -19.98
N VAL A 267 27.43 -18.36 -19.74
CA VAL A 267 28.68 -17.68 -19.40
C VAL A 267 28.81 -17.35 -17.91
N GLU A 268 27.72 -17.39 -17.13
CA GLU A 268 27.75 -17.17 -15.68
C GLU A 268 26.86 -18.15 -14.94
N ILE A 269 27.12 -19.45 -15.13
CA ILE A 269 26.63 -20.48 -14.21
C ILE A 269 27.65 -20.57 -13.08
N ASP A 270 27.61 -19.61 -12.19
CA ASP A 270 28.29 -19.67 -10.92
C ASP A 270 27.53 -20.65 -9.98
N GLU A 271 28.19 -21.18 -8.96
CA GLU A 271 27.65 -22.20 -8.03
C GLU A 271 26.26 -21.90 -7.42
N LYS A 272 25.86 -20.60 -7.40
CA LYS A 272 24.54 -20.17 -6.96
C LYS A 272 23.40 -20.58 -7.89
N THR A 273 23.65 -20.66 -9.19
CA THR A 273 22.62 -21.04 -10.18
C THR A 273 22.37 -22.56 -10.17
N ASN A 274 23.38 -23.35 -9.87
CA ASN A 274 23.22 -24.80 -9.68
C ASN A 274 22.34 -25.14 -8.49
N ASN A 275 22.37 -24.37 -7.40
CA ASN A 275 21.47 -24.54 -6.27
C ASN A 275 20.02 -24.20 -6.62
N LEU A 276 19.78 -23.20 -7.46
CA LEU A 276 18.43 -22.83 -7.95
C LEU A 276 17.85 -23.91 -8.88
N ILE A 277 18.65 -24.46 -9.78
CA ILE A 277 18.26 -25.55 -10.67
C ILE A 277 17.97 -26.82 -9.86
N ASN A 278 18.76 -27.13 -8.85
CA ASN A 278 18.54 -28.28 -7.97
C ASN A 278 17.27 -28.13 -7.12
N ILE A 279 16.94 -26.93 -6.66
CA ILE A 279 15.68 -26.65 -5.96
C ILE A 279 14.50 -26.78 -6.92
N LEU A 280 14.59 -26.27 -8.13
CA LEU A 280 13.54 -26.35 -9.15
C LEU A 280 13.31 -27.80 -9.64
N THR A 281 14.36 -28.60 -9.76
CA THR A 281 14.24 -30.04 -10.11
C THR A 281 13.75 -30.90 -8.95
N SER A 282 14.03 -30.54 -7.70
CA SER A 282 13.50 -31.27 -6.54
C SER A 282 12.01 -31.07 -6.31
N VAL A 283 11.46 -29.90 -6.70
CA VAL A 283 10.02 -29.60 -6.60
C VAL A 283 9.20 -30.23 -7.74
N SER A 284 9.84 -30.59 -8.87
CA SER A 284 9.16 -31.20 -10.02
C SER A 284 9.02 -32.72 -9.96
N CYS A 285 9.51 -33.42 -8.92
CA CYS A 285 9.61 -34.88 -8.86
C CYS A 285 8.63 -35.58 -7.93
N GLU A 286 7.58 -34.96 -7.42
CA GLU A 286 6.51 -35.70 -6.74
C GLU A 286 5.19 -35.65 -7.54
N SER A 287 5.12 -36.46 -8.59
CA SER A 287 3.83 -36.90 -9.12
C SER A 287 3.28 -38.01 -8.22
N PRO A 288 2.04 -37.98 -7.74
CA PRO A 288 1.44 -39.09 -7.04
C PRO A 288 1.35 -40.30 -8.01
N LYS A 289 1.89 -41.43 -7.60
CA LYS A 289 1.66 -42.69 -8.28
C LYS A 289 0.21 -43.11 -8.08
N PRO A 290 -0.36 -43.83 -9.06
CA PRO A 290 -1.76 -44.19 -9.12
C PRO A 290 -2.26 -45.05 -7.97
#